data_89edb970e67d9be446310cb5ba4c707a
#
_entry.id   89edb970e67d9be446310cb5ba4c707a
#
_cell.length_a   1.000
_cell.length_b   1.000
_cell.length_c   1.000
_cell.angle_alpha   90.00
_cell.angle_beta   90.00
_cell.angle_gamma   90.00
#
_symmetry.space_group_name_H-M   'P 1'
#
loop_
_entity.id
_entity.type
_entity.pdbx_description
1 polymer ?
#
loop_
_entity_poly.entity_id
_entity_poly.type
_entity_poly.pdbx_seq_one_letter_code
_entity_poly.pdbx_strand_id
1 'polypeptide(L)'
;MAGKETSGYAAAEAGLFRGASMILVPDVDSGLGKLSRLCTELGFGRVVVTTAALHDRTIAYTSQLAHIVSSAYVKSETARNESGFSAGSFRDLTRVAYLNEEMWTELFLDNRGPLCDELRTIIAHLQEYLDALEAGDPPTLRALLKDGRERKTAIENADRTRLKHL
;
A
#
# COMPACT_ATOMS: atom_id res chain seq x y z
N MET A 1 7.21 3.47 5.61
CA MET A 1 7.20 4.55 6.62
C MET A 1 6.98 3.94 8.01
N ALA A 2 7.56 4.54 9.04
CA ALA A 2 7.20 4.24 10.42
C ALA A 2 5.98 5.08 10.78
N GLY A 3 4.92 4.45 11.20
CA GLY A 3 3.67 5.11 11.61
C GLY A 3 2.71 4.10 12.21
N LYS A 4 1.81 4.61 13.05
CA LYS A 4 0.71 3.85 13.65
C LYS A 4 -0.58 4.65 13.54
N GLU A 5 -1.70 3.99 13.76
CA GLU A 5 -3.04 4.61 13.73
C GLU A 5 -3.24 5.61 14.88
N THR A 6 -2.37 5.59 15.89
CA THR A 6 -2.39 6.52 17.03
C THR A 6 -1.25 7.52 16.93
N SER A 7 -1.50 8.76 17.32
CA SER A 7 -0.55 9.86 17.31
C SER A 7 -0.39 10.52 18.68
N GLY A 8 0.64 11.37 18.82
CA GLY A 8 0.92 12.13 20.02
C GLY A 8 1.92 11.46 20.96
N TYR A 9 2.39 12.24 21.95
CA TYR A 9 3.44 11.83 22.88
C TYR A 9 3.10 10.54 23.67
N ALA A 10 1.85 10.39 24.08
CA ALA A 10 1.40 9.23 24.83
C ALA A 10 1.46 7.91 24.03
N ALA A 11 1.47 8.00 22.69
CA ALA A 11 1.61 6.86 21.79
C ALA A 11 3.04 6.65 21.29
N ALA A 12 4.01 7.40 21.79
CA ALA A 12 5.41 7.31 21.37
C ALA A 12 6.03 5.96 21.80
N GLU A 13 6.75 5.33 20.88
CA GLU A 13 7.47 4.08 21.13
C GLU A 13 8.94 4.20 20.71
N ALA A 14 9.85 3.84 21.61
CA ALA A 14 11.29 3.89 21.34
C ALA A 14 11.74 3.01 20.15
N GLY A 15 10.99 1.96 19.84
CA GLY A 15 11.26 1.04 18.73
C GLY A 15 10.56 1.38 17.42
N LEU A 16 9.89 2.52 17.30
CA LEU A 16 9.05 2.88 16.13
C LEU A 16 9.79 2.78 14.80
N PHE A 17 11.06 3.13 14.77
CA PHE A 17 11.87 3.14 13.53
C PHE A 17 12.51 1.79 13.22
N ARG A 18 12.53 0.87 14.17
CA ARG A 18 13.24 -0.41 14.03
C ARG A 18 12.67 -1.23 12.89
N GLY A 19 13.51 -1.52 11.88
CA GLY A 19 13.13 -2.28 10.70
C GLY A 19 12.26 -1.53 9.68
N ALA A 20 11.81 -0.30 9.99
CA ALA A 20 11.06 0.52 9.06
C ALA A 20 11.96 1.07 7.95
N SER A 21 11.37 1.39 6.80
CA SER A 21 12.06 2.09 5.72
C SER A 21 11.96 3.60 5.89
N MET A 22 13.10 4.30 5.73
CA MET A 22 13.13 5.75 5.53
C MET A 22 13.23 6.05 4.04
N ILE A 23 12.36 6.91 3.54
CA ILE A 23 12.39 7.37 2.15
C ILE A 23 12.90 8.81 2.13
N LEU A 24 13.98 9.04 1.41
CA LEU A 24 14.58 10.36 1.23
C LEU A 24 14.33 10.84 -0.20
N VAL A 25 13.79 12.04 -0.29
CA VAL A 25 13.51 12.73 -1.56
C VAL A 25 14.31 14.03 -1.56
N PRO A 26 15.61 13.99 -1.92
CA PRO A 26 16.47 15.17 -1.84
C PRO A 26 16.22 16.12 -3.02
N ASP A 27 16.19 17.41 -2.75
CA ASP A 27 16.26 18.46 -3.77
C ASP A 27 17.70 18.68 -4.26
N VAL A 28 18.67 18.40 -3.37
CA VAL A 28 20.11 18.51 -3.64
C VAL A 28 20.87 17.36 -2.98
N ASP A 29 21.95 16.90 -3.60
CA ASP A 29 22.74 15.77 -3.07
C ASP A 29 23.61 16.13 -1.85
N SER A 30 23.76 17.43 -1.52
CA SER A 30 24.61 17.86 -0.41
C SER A 30 24.06 17.37 0.94
N GLY A 31 24.85 16.57 1.64
CA GLY A 31 24.50 16.07 2.98
C GLY A 31 23.69 14.76 3.00
N LEU A 32 23.30 14.22 1.86
CA LEU A 32 22.50 12.97 1.76
C LEU A 32 23.19 11.80 2.49
N GLY A 33 24.51 11.65 2.35
CA GLY A 33 25.26 10.62 3.06
C GLY A 33 25.21 10.75 4.59
N LYS A 34 25.26 11.97 5.11
CA LYS A 34 25.12 12.23 6.56
C LYS A 34 23.72 11.90 7.06
N LEU A 35 22.70 12.30 6.29
CA LEU A 35 21.30 12.02 6.62
C LEU A 35 21.00 10.52 6.57
N SER A 36 21.48 9.82 5.55
CA SER A 36 21.34 8.35 5.45
C SER A 36 21.97 7.64 6.63
N ARG A 37 23.17 8.06 7.04
CA ARG A 37 23.85 7.52 8.22
C ARG A 37 23.06 7.78 9.50
N LEU A 38 22.56 8.99 9.70
CA LEU A 38 21.70 9.31 10.84
C LEU A 38 20.47 8.41 10.90
N CYS A 39 19.79 8.18 9.75
CA CYS A 39 18.64 7.28 9.68
C CYS A 39 19.01 5.86 10.12
N THR A 40 20.17 5.35 9.70
CA THR A 40 20.66 4.04 10.12
C THR A 40 20.94 4.00 11.63
N GLU A 41 21.57 5.03 12.19
CA GLU A 41 21.84 5.15 13.62
C GLU A 41 20.55 5.25 14.46
N LEU A 42 19.47 5.82 13.91
CA LEU A 42 18.13 5.85 14.52
C LEU A 42 17.40 4.50 14.47
N GLY A 43 17.97 3.49 13.80
CA GLY A 43 17.44 2.14 13.77
C GLY A 43 16.54 1.83 12.58
N PHE A 44 16.46 2.71 11.55
CA PHE A 44 15.79 2.36 10.30
C PHE A 44 16.48 1.16 9.64
N GLY A 45 15.69 0.17 9.24
CA GLY A 45 16.22 -1.04 8.61
C GLY A 45 16.62 -0.82 7.15
N ARG A 46 16.14 0.26 6.53
CA ARG A 46 16.43 0.59 5.13
C ARG A 46 16.29 2.08 4.88
N VAL A 47 17.23 2.62 4.09
CA VAL A 47 17.13 3.98 3.53
C VAL A 47 16.96 3.88 2.02
N VAL A 48 15.91 4.49 1.49
CA VAL A 48 15.61 4.52 0.05
C VAL A 48 15.73 5.96 -0.42
N VAL A 49 16.57 6.21 -1.40
CA VAL A 49 16.69 7.52 -2.05
C VAL A 49 15.91 7.48 -3.35
N THR A 50 15.05 8.45 -3.59
CA THR A 50 14.16 8.48 -4.75
C THR A 50 13.84 9.91 -5.18
N THR A 51 13.13 10.07 -6.28
CA THR A 51 12.57 11.35 -6.73
C THR A 51 11.15 11.56 -6.21
N ALA A 52 10.68 12.80 -6.11
CA ALA A 52 9.31 13.13 -5.70
C ALA A 52 8.29 12.39 -6.58
N ALA A 53 8.45 12.45 -7.90
CA ALA A 53 7.52 11.79 -8.83
C ALA A 53 7.44 10.28 -8.66
N LEU A 54 8.56 9.60 -8.35
CA LEU A 54 8.54 8.15 -8.10
C LEU A 54 7.98 7.84 -6.72
N HIS A 55 8.30 8.65 -5.70
CA HIS A 55 7.70 8.57 -4.38
C HIS A 55 6.18 8.63 -4.46
N ASP A 56 5.64 9.67 -5.09
CA ASP A 56 4.21 9.94 -5.14
C ASP A 56 3.44 8.82 -5.84
N ARG A 57 3.94 8.32 -6.97
CA ARG A 57 3.35 7.15 -7.65
C ARG A 57 3.41 5.89 -6.80
N THR A 58 4.54 5.65 -6.15
CA THR A 58 4.70 4.44 -5.34
C THR A 58 3.79 4.47 -4.11
N ILE A 59 3.69 5.62 -3.44
CA ILE A 59 2.81 5.80 -2.27
C ILE A 59 1.33 5.76 -2.67
N ALA A 60 0.97 6.29 -3.85
CA ALA A 60 -0.38 6.15 -4.38
C ALA A 60 -0.82 4.69 -4.42
N TYR A 61 0.03 3.81 -4.94
CA TYR A 61 -0.25 2.37 -5.04
C TYR A 61 -0.13 1.64 -3.71
N THR A 62 1.03 1.76 -3.02
CA THR A 62 1.36 0.91 -1.87
C THR A 62 0.65 1.29 -0.57
N SER A 63 0.15 2.52 -0.49
CA SER A 63 -0.50 3.06 0.70
C SER A 63 -1.91 3.56 0.39
N GLN A 64 -2.03 4.63 -0.38
CA GLN A 64 -3.29 5.37 -0.54
C GLN A 64 -4.39 4.53 -1.19
N LEU A 65 -4.08 3.83 -2.29
CA LEU A 65 -5.03 2.93 -2.96
C LEU A 65 -5.50 1.82 -2.03
N ALA A 66 -4.60 1.21 -1.25
CA ALA A 66 -4.96 0.15 -0.31
C ALA A 66 -6.00 0.62 0.72
N HIS A 67 -5.87 1.85 1.21
CA HIS A 67 -6.83 2.46 2.14
C HIS A 67 -8.18 2.74 1.48
N ILE A 68 -8.19 3.25 0.23
CA ILE A 68 -9.44 3.46 -0.52
C ILE A 68 -10.15 2.12 -0.76
N VAL A 69 -9.43 1.09 -1.22
CA VAL A 69 -10.00 -0.24 -1.47
C VAL A 69 -10.57 -0.85 -0.19
N SER A 70 -9.85 -0.77 0.91
CA SER A 70 -10.30 -1.22 2.22
C SER A 70 -11.57 -0.49 2.67
N SER A 71 -11.58 0.85 2.56
CA SER A 71 -12.75 1.68 2.89
C SER A 71 -13.94 1.41 1.97
N ALA A 72 -13.73 1.18 0.68
CA ALA A 72 -14.79 0.83 -0.25
C ALA A 72 -15.37 -0.56 0.04
N TYR A 73 -14.51 -1.53 0.38
CA TYR A 73 -14.89 -2.90 0.65
C TYR A 73 -15.86 -3.02 1.84
N VAL A 74 -15.62 -2.30 2.93
CA VAL A 74 -16.49 -2.35 4.11
C VAL A 74 -17.85 -1.67 3.92
N LYS A 75 -18.06 -0.94 2.81
CA LYS A 75 -19.35 -0.27 2.53
C LYS A 75 -20.42 -1.20 1.99
N SER A 76 -20.07 -2.46 1.68
CA SER A 76 -21.08 -3.46 1.31
C SER A 76 -22.04 -3.72 2.46
N GLU A 77 -23.35 -3.73 2.18
CA GLU A 77 -24.37 -4.14 3.17
C GLU A 77 -24.12 -5.55 3.70
N THR A 78 -23.54 -6.44 2.89
CA THR A 78 -23.16 -7.80 3.29
C THR A 78 -22.11 -7.82 4.40
N ALA A 79 -21.27 -6.79 4.50
CA ALA A 79 -20.25 -6.70 5.54
C ALA A 79 -20.83 -6.69 6.95
N ARG A 80 -22.09 -6.24 7.13
CA ARG A 80 -22.77 -6.23 8.42
C ARG A 80 -23.07 -7.64 8.95
N ASN A 81 -23.14 -8.62 8.08
CA ASN A 81 -23.52 -10.00 8.41
C ASN A 81 -22.31 -10.96 8.35
N GLU A 82 -21.09 -10.44 8.46
CA GLU A 82 -19.85 -11.22 8.31
C GLU A 82 -19.58 -12.18 9.49
N SER A 83 -20.21 -11.94 10.65
CA SER A 83 -19.94 -12.68 11.88
C SER A 83 -20.20 -14.19 11.71
N GLY A 84 -19.17 -14.98 11.92
CA GLY A 84 -19.20 -16.42 11.74
C GLY A 84 -18.94 -16.91 10.31
N PHE A 85 -18.93 -16.01 9.30
CA PHE A 85 -18.66 -16.34 7.92
C PHE A 85 -17.28 -15.87 7.45
N SER A 86 -16.65 -14.95 8.18
CA SER A 86 -15.38 -14.36 7.80
C SER A 86 -14.17 -15.14 8.32
N ALA A 87 -13.11 -15.15 7.52
CA ALA A 87 -11.81 -15.72 7.85
C ALA A 87 -10.72 -14.62 7.81
N GLY A 88 -9.44 -15.03 7.75
CA GLY A 88 -8.30 -14.10 7.72
C GLY A 88 -8.37 -13.06 6.61
N SER A 89 -8.80 -13.45 5.41
CA SER A 89 -8.87 -12.56 4.25
C SER A 89 -9.75 -11.33 4.45
N PHE A 90 -10.89 -11.47 5.12
CA PHE A 90 -11.73 -10.32 5.47
C PHE A 90 -11.00 -9.36 6.40
N ARG A 91 -10.41 -9.87 7.49
CA ARG A 91 -9.66 -9.07 8.47
C ARG A 91 -8.45 -8.38 7.84
N ASP A 92 -7.71 -9.09 7.00
CA ASP A 92 -6.55 -8.54 6.31
C ASP A 92 -6.93 -7.38 5.39
N LEU A 93 -8.03 -7.55 4.62
CA LEU A 93 -8.48 -6.55 3.67
C LEU A 93 -9.13 -5.34 4.35
N THR A 94 -9.76 -5.50 5.52
CA THR A 94 -10.48 -4.43 6.23
C THR A 94 -9.65 -3.75 7.32
N ARG A 95 -8.49 -4.29 7.68
CA ARG A 95 -7.64 -3.80 8.77
C ARG A 95 -7.33 -2.31 8.70
N VAL A 96 -7.17 -1.78 7.50
CA VAL A 96 -6.80 -0.38 7.26
C VAL A 96 -8.00 0.51 6.89
N ALA A 97 -9.24 0.06 7.13
CA ALA A 97 -10.46 0.83 6.83
C ALA A 97 -10.77 1.93 7.87
N TYR A 98 -10.12 1.91 9.04
CA TYR A 98 -10.24 2.97 10.04
C TYR A 98 -9.41 4.18 9.62
N LEU A 99 -10.06 5.14 8.98
CA LEU A 99 -9.41 6.33 8.43
C LEU A 99 -9.85 7.56 9.22
N ASN A 100 -8.87 8.42 9.59
CA ASN A 100 -9.20 9.78 9.99
C ASN A 100 -9.56 10.59 8.73
N GLU A 101 -10.79 10.99 8.59
CA GLU A 101 -11.35 11.58 7.36
C GLU A 101 -10.66 12.89 6.98
N GLU A 102 -10.32 13.74 7.92
CA GLU A 102 -9.65 15.02 7.66
C GLU A 102 -8.24 14.78 7.09
N MET A 103 -7.41 14.04 7.82
CA MET A 103 -6.03 13.75 7.42
C MET A 103 -5.97 13.03 6.06
N TRP A 104 -6.80 12.01 5.86
CA TRP A 104 -6.77 11.23 4.62
C TRP A 104 -7.32 11.99 3.43
N THR A 105 -8.27 12.90 3.64
CA THR A 105 -8.77 13.80 2.58
C THR A 105 -7.63 14.69 2.07
N GLU A 106 -6.86 15.32 2.97
CA GLU A 106 -5.69 16.11 2.59
C GLU A 106 -4.66 15.28 1.81
N LEU A 107 -4.24 14.13 2.36
CA LEU A 107 -3.26 13.25 1.72
C LEU A 107 -3.68 12.73 0.35
N PHE A 108 -4.96 12.45 0.14
CA PHE A 108 -5.47 12.01 -1.16
C PHE A 108 -5.50 13.14 -2.18
N LEU A 109 -5.85 14.35 -1.74
CA LEU A 109 -5.89 15.52 -2.61
C LEU A 109 -4.49 15.99 -3.00
N ASP A 110 -3.53 15.94 -2.08
CA ASP A 110 -2.14 16.30 -2.34
C ASP A 110 -1.50 15.38 -3.40
N ASN A 111 -1.86 14.11 -3.41
CA ASN A 111 -1.36 13.13 -4.37
C ASN A 111 -2.42 12.71 -5.42
N ARG A 112 -3.36 13.58 -5.72
CA ARG A 112 -4.56 13.28 -6.54
C ARG A 112 -4.25 12.66 -7.90
N GLY A 113 -3.25 13.18 -8.62
CA GLY A 113 -2.93 12.71 -9.97
C GLY A 113 -2.57 11.22 -9.99
N PRO A 114 -1.44 10.82 -9.37
CA PRO A 114 -1.03 9.44 -9.25
C PRO A 114 -2.10 8.52 -8.66
N LEU A 115 -2.81 8.98 -7.63
CA LEU A 115 -3.86 8.19 -6.98
C LEU A 115 -5.06 7.92 -7.90
N CYS A 116 -5.48 8.90 -8.68
CA CYS A 116 -6.54 8.72 -9.67
C CYS A 116 -6.16 7.71 -10.75
N ASP A 117 -4.89 7.69 -11.19
CA ASP A 117 -4.42 6.75 -12.19
C ASP A 117 -4.43 5.31 -11.67
N GLU A 118 -3.95 5.10 -10.46
CA GLU A 118 -4.00 3.79 -9.80
C GLU A 118 -5.44 3.33 -9.53
N LEU A 119 -6.31 4.25 -9.13
CA LEU A 119 -7.73 3.94 -8.88
C LEU A 119 -8.46 3.55 -10.16
N ARG A 120 -8.22 4.24 -11.28
CA ARG A 120 -8.76 3.83 -12.60
C ARG A 120 -8.27 2.44 -12.99
N THR A 121 -7.00 2.15 -12.76
CA THR A 121 -6.40 0.86 -13.09
C THR A 121 -7.06 -0.29 -12.32
N ILE A 122 -7.24 -0.14 -11.00
CA ILE A 122 -7.88 -1.22 -10.23
C ILE A 122 -9.37 -1.37 -10.57
N ILE A 123 -10.08 -0.28 -10.86
CA ILE A 123 -11.47 -0.32 -11.32
C ILE A 123 -11.57 -1.10 -12.64
N ALA A 124 -10.67 -0.86 -13.60
CA ALA A 124 -10.64 -1.60 -14.85
C ALA A 124 -10.40 -3.10 -14.63
N HIS A 125 -9.44 -3.46 -13.78
CA HIS A 125 -9.21 -4.87 -13.45
C HIS A 125 -10.40 -5.53 -12.73
N LEU A 126 -11.09 -4.81 -11.85
CA LEU A 126 -12.31 -5.32 -11.22
C LEU A 126 -13.45 -5.51 -12.24
N GLN A 127 -13.56 -4.62 -13.23
CA GLN A 127 -14.53 -4.75 -14.31
C GLN A 127 -14.28 -6.01 -15.15
N GLU A 128 -13.03 -6.36 -15.47
CA GLU A 128 -12.69 -7.61 -16.17
C GLU A 128 -13.23 -8.85 -15.44
N TYR A 129 -13.14 -8.89 -14.11
CA TYR A 129 -13.72 -9.96 -13.31
C TYR A 129 -15.25 -9.96 -13.35
N LEU A 130 -15.87 -8.78 -13.24
CA LEU A 130 -17.32 -8.64 -13.29
C LEU A 130 -17.85 -9.13 -14.63
N ASP A 131 -17.28 -8.67 -15.74
CA ASP A 131 -17.69 -9.06 -17.11
C ASP A 131 -17.59 -10.56 -17.32
N ALA A 132 -16.50 -11.19 -16.87
CA ALA A 132 -16.29 -12.62 -16.99
C ALA A 132 -17.27 -13.43 -16.11
N LEU A 133 -17.64 -12.91 -14.93
CA LEU A 133 -18.63 -13.53 -14.04
C LEU A 133 -20.04 -13.43 -14.61
N GLU A 134 -20.43 -12.25 -15.13
CA GLU A 134 -21.74 -12.03 -15.75
C GLU A 134 -21.91 -12.87 -17.02
N ALA A 135 -20.85 -13.01 -17.83
CA ALA A 135 -20.84 -13.87 -19.00
C ALA A 135 -20.80 -15.38 -18.65
N GLY A 136 -20.52 -15.74 -17.39
CA GLY A 136 -20.31 -17.14 -17.01
C GLY A 136 -19.15 -17.77 -17.77
N ASP A 137 -18.03 -17.05 -17.97
CA ASP A 137 -16.87 -17.44 -18.78
C ASP A 137 -15.71 -18.02 -17.93
N PRO A 138 -15.64 -19.34 -17.71
CA PRO A 138 -14.59 -19.97 -16.91
C PRO A 138 -13.19 -19.85 -17.54
N PRO A 139 -12.97 -19.92 -18.86
CA PRO A 139 -11.68 -19.67 -19.48
C PRO A 139 -11.11 -18.30 -19.12
N THR A 140 -11.88 -17.23 -19.27
CA THR A 140 -11.44 -15.86 -18.94
C THR A 140 -11.15 -15.71 -17.44
N LEU A 141 -12.02 -16.22 -16.57
CA LEU A 141 -11.77 -16.20 -15.13
C LEU A 141 -10.45 -16.91 -14.74
N ARG A 142 -10.17 -18.07 -15.35
CA ARG A 142 -8.91 -18.78 -15.12
C ARG A 142 -7.69 -17.96 -15.59
N ALA A 143 -7.81 -17.28 -16.71
CA ALA A 143 -6.75 -16.44 -17.25
C ALA A 143 -6.46 -15.26 -16.31
N LEU A 144 -7.47 -14.55 -15.82
CA LEU A 144 -7.33 -13.44 -14.86
C LEU A 144 -6.68 -13.89 -13.54
N LEU A 145 -7.14 -15.02 -12.99
CA LEU A 145 -6.57 -15.58 -11.76
C LEU A 145 -5.12 -16.04 -11.96
N LYS A 146 -4.81 -16.61 -13.11
CA LYS A 146 -3.43 -17.00 -13.45
C LYS A 146 -2.52 -15.78 -13.55
N ASP A 147 -2.92 -14.73 -14.26
CA ASP A 147 -2.15 -13.48 -14.38
C ASP A 147 -1.87 -12.88 -13.01
N GLY A 148 -2.87 -12.76 -12.15
CA GLY A 148 -2.71 -12.25 -10.78
C GLY A 148 -1.69 -13.07 -9.96
N ARG A 149 -1.76 -14.41 -10.03
CA ARG A 149 -0.79 -15.28 -9.36
C ARG A 149 0.63 -15.11 -9.89
N GLU A 150 0.79 -15.01 -11.21
CA GLU A 150 2.10 -14.85 -11.84
C GLU A 150 2.73 -13.51 -11.47
N ARG A 151 1.95 -12.42 -11.46
CA ARG A 151 2.39 -11.10 -10.99
C ARG A 151 2.81 -11.12 -9.52
N LYS A 152 2.02 -11.76 -8.65
CA LYS A 152 2.36 -11.91 -7.23
C LYS A 152 3.69 -12.65 -7.04
N THR A 153 3.88 -13.74 -7.77
CA THR A 153 5.13 -14.52 -7.75
C THR A 153 6.32 -13.67 -8.21
N ALA A 154 6.16 -12.88 -9.27
CA ALA A 154 7.22 -11.99 -9.76
C ALA A 154 7.61 -10.92 -8.72
N ILE A 155 6.65 -10.31 -8.03
CA ILE A 155 6.88 -9.34 -6.96
C ILE A 155 7.70 -9.98 -5.83
N GLU A 156 7.31 -11.16 -5.34
CA GLU A 156 8.00 -11.85 -4.25
C GLU A 156 9.44 -12.25 -4.62
N ASN A 157 9.65 -12.70 -5.85
CA ASN A 157 10.98 -13.04 -6.35
C ASN A 157 11.89 -11.79 -6.46
N ALA A 158 11.34 -10.67 -6.93
CA ALA A 158 12.08 -9.41 -6.97
C ALA A 158 12.49 -8.94 -5.56
N ASP A 159 11.63 -9.05 -4.59
CA ASP A 159 11.92 -8.68 -3.19
C ASP A 159 12.99 -9.60 -2.58
N ARG A 160 12.89 -10.91 -2.79
CA ARG A 160 13.92 -11.87 -2.33
C ARG A 160 15.30 -11.60 -2.93
N THR A 161 15.34 -11.19 -4.21
CA THR A 161 16.59 -10.86 -4.87
C THR A 161 17.20 -9.59 -4.29
N ARG A 162 16.38 -8.56 -4.05
CA ARG A 162 16.83 -7.30 -3.42
C ARG A 162 17.38 -7.51 -2.00
N LEU A 163 16.74 -8.38 -1.20
CA LEU A 163 17.17 -8.67 0.17
C LEU A 163 18.48 -9.47 0.25
N LYS A 164 18.87 -10.19 -0.80
CA LYS A 164 20.15 -10.93 -0.85
C LYS A 164 21.35 -10.04 -1.20
N HIS A 165 21.10 -8.83 -1.67
CA HIS A 165 22.16 -7.87 -2.08
C HIS A 165 22.30 -6.70 -1.07
N LEU A 166 21.66 -6.78 0.10
CA LEU A 166 21.80 -5.91 1.26
C LEU A 166 22.59 -6.59 2.37
#